data_25a63f2d1879a90e455c3418cd8e0caf
#
_entry.id   25a63f2d1879a90e455c3418cd8e0caf
#
_cell.length_a   1.000
_cell.length_b   1.000
_cell.length_c   1.000
_cell.angle_alpha   90.00
_cell.angle_beta   90.00
_cell.angle_gamma   90.00
#
_symmetry.space_group_name_H-M   'P 1'
#
loop_
_entity.id
_entity.type
_entity.pdbx_description
1 polymer ?
#
loop_
_entity_poly.entity_id
_entity_poly.type
_entity_poly.pdbx_seq_one_letter_code
_entity_poly.pdbx_strand_id
1 'polypeptide(L)'
;MLRTVTSPVYKGTTAVEARQTYVNEGGGYHSETVQHRTQAVGQDRYYGQAIYLPPTWQFHNQNVTFQQWSPEDPEGPWELMFVQNDEIRIGGSGGFSATLGKITNLRGTWIRIVTRLKFHATDGAFEVWINGQKTWSRTGVTVLPKTSQTIRWSSGIYCTGWREGTPSGQSVLSIYHDHARIASSYALAEPANW
;
A
#
# COMPACT_ATOMS: atom_id res chain seq x y z
N MET A 1 -15.61 3.52 1.02
CA MET A 1 -16.23 3.93 -0.28
C MET A 1 -15.11 4.20 -1.27
N LEU A 2 -15.25 3.68 -2.49
CA LEU A 2 -14.40 4.02 -3.64
C LEU A 2 -15.19 4.90 -4.61
N ARG A 3 -14.55 5.91 -5.18
CA ARG A 3 -15.14 6.72 -6.26
C ARG A 3 -14.05 7.29 -7.18
N THR A 4 -14.41 7.49 -8.45
CA THR A 4 -13.59 8.25 -9.40
C THR A 4 -13.74 9.75 -9.11
N VAL A 5 -12.63 10.46 -9.18
CA VAL A 5 -12.55 11.91 -8.98
C VAL A 5 -11.75 12.57 -10.09
N THR A 6 -11.99 13.85 -10.33
CA THR A 6 -11.27 14.68 -11.30
C THR A 6 -10.27 15.61 -10.62
N SER A 7 -10.19 15.60 -9.30
CA SER A 7 -9.20 16.33 -8.49
C SER A 7 -9.10 15.71 -7.08
N PRO A 8 -7.89 15.51 -6.52
CA PRO A 8 -6.60 15.66 -7.17
C PRO A 8 -6.34 14.55 -8.19
N VAL A 9 -5.54 14.82 -9.22
CA VAL A 9 -5.13 13.85 -10.25
C VAL A 9 -3.61 13.93 -10.42
N TYR A 10 -2.93 12.79 -10.53
CA TYR A 10 -1.48 12.74 -10.79
C TYR A 10 -1.18 13.02 -12.26
N LYS A 11 -1.82 12.23 -13.13
CA LYS A 11 -1.75 12.41 -14.60
C LYS A 11 -3.09 12.02 -15.23
N GLY A 12 -3.36 12.53 -16.43
CA GLY A 12 -4.61 12.26 -17.13
C GLY A 12 -5.77 13.09 -16.58
N THR A 13 -6.97 12.51 -16.47
CA THR A 13 -8.21 13.24 -16.15
C THR A 13 -8.89 12.78 -14.86
N THR A 14 -8.51 11.63 -14.33
CA THR A 14 -9.19 11.04 -13.17
C THR A 14 -8.23 10.28 -12.27
N ALA A 15 -8.56 10.23 -10.99
CA ALA A 15 -7.95 9.38 -9.97
C ALA A 15 -9.04 8.63 -9.19
N VAL A 16 -8.65 7.75 -8.29
CA VAL A 16 -9.56 7.02 -7.40
C VAL A 16 -9.40 7.55 -5.98
N GLU A 17 -10.48 8.00 -5.37
CA GLU A 17 -10.55 8.23 -3.93
C GLU A 17 -10.99 6.96 -3.22
N ALA A 18 -10.17 6.51 -2.28
CA ALA A 18 -10.53 5.51 -1.29
C ALA A 18 -10.80 6.21 0.04
N ARG A 19 -12.02 6.11 0.56
CA ARG A 19 -12.47 6.84 1.75
C ARG A 19 -13.06 5.91 2.79
N GLN A 20 -12.73 6.15 4.05
CA GLN A 20 -13.34 5.54 5.23
C GLN A 20 -13.90 6.60 6.16
N THR A 21 -15.00 6.24 6.82
CA THR A 21 -15.62 7.00 7.92
C THR A 21 -15.79 6.06 9.10
N TYR A 22 -15.26 6.45 10.24
CA TYR A 22 -15.48 5.71 11.47
C TYR A 22 -16.94 5.83 11.92
N VAL A 23 -17.53 4.73 12.26
CA VAL A 23 -18.90 4.64 12.78
C VAL A 23 -18.89 4.09 14.20
N ASN A 24 -18.26 2.92 14.40
CA ASN A 24 -18.18 2.23 15.69
C ASN A 24 -17.08 1.15 15.63
N GLU A 25 -16.73 0.59 16.78
CA GLU A 25 -15.85 -0.58 16.86
C GLU A 25 -16.44 -1.78 16.10
N GLY A 26 -15.57 -2.64 15.58
CA GLY A 26 -15.95 -3.85 14.84
C GLY A 26 -16.32 -3.63 13.37
N GLY A 27 -16.31 -2.40 12.85
CA GLY A 27 -16.55 -2.11 11.45
C GLY A 27 -15.44 -2.66 10.53
N GLY A 28 -15.79 -2.91 9.25
CA GLY A 28 -14.85 -3.50 8.28
C GLY A 28 -13.74 -2.55 7.81
N TYR A 29 -14.03 -1.26 7.72
CA TYR A 29 -13.11 -0.15 7.37
C TYR A 29 -12.18 -0.37 6.18
N HIS A 30 -12.63 -1.11 5.17
CA HIS A 30 -11.96 -1.35 3.90
C HIS A 30 -12.61 -0.55 2.77
N SER A 31 -11.79 0.10 1.96
CA SER A 31 -12.16 0.65 0.65
C SER A 31 -10.98 0.46 -0.27
N GLU A 32 -10.92 -0.69 -0.94
CA GLU A 32 -9.78 -1.13 -1.72
C GLU A 32 -10.23 -1.68 -3.07
N THR A 33 -9.41 -1.44 -4.10
CA THR A 33 -9.43 -2.20 -5.34
C THR A 33 -8.57 -3.45 -5.16
N VAL A 34 -9.00 -4.57 -5.71
CA VAL A 34 -8.26 -5.84 -5.63
C VAL A 34 -7.95 -6.33 -7.03
N GLN A 35 -6.68 -6.61 -7.29
CA GLN A 35 -6.23 -7.32 -8.47
C GLN A 35 -5.82 -8.74 -8.07
N HIS A 36 -6.50 -9.71 -8.66
CA HIS A 36 -6.26 -11.12 -8.40
C HIS A 36 -5.14 -11.67 -9.27
N ARG A 37 -4.44 -12.70 -8.78
CA ARG A 37 -3.43 -13.47 -9.51
C ARG A 37 -2.33 -12.60 -10.12
N THR A 38 -1.87 -11.60 -9.37
CA THR A 38 -0.89 -10.62 -9.86
C THR A 38 0.49 -11.21 -10.06
N GLN A 39 0.84 -12.25 -9.30
CA GLN A 39 2.07 -13.00 -9.46
C GLN A 39 1.95 -14.41 -8.88
N ALA A 40 2.74 -15.33 -9.42
CA ALA A 40 2.98 -16.63 -8.81
C ALA A 40 4.20 -16.57 -7.87
N VAL A 41 4.28 -17.53 -6.95
CA VAL A 41 5.47 -17.72 -6.11
C VAL A 41 6.71 -17.93 -6.99
N GLY A 42 7.81 -17.30 -6.64
CA GLY A 42 9.06 -17.30 -7.40
C GLY A 42 9.16 -16.26 -8.51
N GLN A 43 8.05 -15.66 -8.94
CA GLN A 43 8.09 -14.55 -9.91
C GLN A 43 8.53 -13.25 -9.26
N ASP A 44 9.28 -12.46 -10.01
CA ASP A 44 9.70 -11.11 -9.66
C ASP A 44 8.75 -10.09 -10.29
N ARG A 45 8.14 -9.22 -9.48
CA ARG A 45 7.17 -8.21 -9.93
C ARG A 45 7.41 -6.87 -9.27
N TYR A 46 7.11 -5.83 -10.02
CA TYR A 46 7.16 -4.44 -9.59
C TYR A 46 5.76 -3.85 -9.61
N TYR A 47 5.34 -3.28 -8.50
CA TYR A 47 4.03 -2.66 -8.29
C TYR A 47 4.24 -1.15 -8.14
N GLY A 48 3.84 -0.40 -9.15
CA GLY A 48 3.94 1.06 -9.14
C GLY A 48 2.59 1.71 -8.94
N GLN A 49 2.55 2.76 -8.13
CA GLN A 49 1.40 3.65 -8.03
C GLN A 49 1.79 5.03 -7.49
N ALA A 50 0.95 6.03 -7.74
CA ALA A 50 0.99 7.32 -7.08
C ALA A 50 -0.13 7.37 -6.02
N ILE A 51 0.19 7.86 -4.82
CA ILE A 51 -0.80 8.13 -3.76
C ILE A 51 -0.75 9.61 -3.38
N TYR A 52 -1.88 10.13 -2.89
CA TYR A 52 -1.98 11.48 -2.39
C TYR A 52 -2.73 11.50 -1.07
N LEU A 53 -2.11 12.09 -0.04
CA LEU A 53 -2.74 12.37 1.24
C LEU A 53 -3.18 13.84 1.24
N PRO A 54 -4.45 14.15 1.52
CA PRO A 54 -4.93 15.54 1.56
C PRO A 54 -4.08 16.43 2.49
N PRO A 55 -3.99 17.74 2.23
CA PRO A 55 -3.30 18.66 3.15
C PRO A 55 -3.86 18.63 4.58
N THR A 56 -5.15 18.31 4.70
CA THR A 56 -5.89 18.20 5.98
C THR A 56 -5.71 16.86 6.68
N TRP A 57 -4.91 15.93 6.10
CA TRP A 57 -4.67 14.62 6.71
C TRP A 57 -4.07 14.78 8.10
N GLN A 58 -4.75 14.21 9.11
CA GLN A 58 -4.23 14.09 10.46
C GLN A 58 -3.60 12.72 10.63
N PHE A 59 -2.40 12.69 11.18
CA PHE A 59 -1.71 11.44 11.43
C PHE A 59 -2.30 10.71 12.63
N HIS A 60 -2.36 9.39 12.52
CA HIS A 60 -2.88 8.49 13.53
C HIS A 60 -1.76 7.62 14.09
N ASN A 61 -1.85 7.26 15.36
CA ASN A 61 -0.98 6.21 15.92
C ASN A 61 -1.41 4.79 15.50
N GLN A 62 -2.62 4.67 14.94
CA GLN A 62 -3.15 3.42 14.37
C GLN A 62 -2.72 3.27 12.90
N ASN A 63 -2.58 2.01 12.48
CA ASN A 63 -2.21 1.71 11.09
C ASN A 63 -3.33 2.08 10.12
N VAL A 64 -2.96 2.80 9.07
CA VAL A 64 -3.80 3.05 7.90
C VAL A 64 -3.10 2.43 6.69
N THR A 65 -3.49 1.22 6.35
CA THR A 65 -2.93 0.46 5.24
C THR A 65 -3.45 1.00 3.92
N PHE A 66 -2.56 1.15 2.93
CA PHE A 66 -2.93 1.63 1.60
C PHE A 66 -2.48 0.70 0.47
N GLN A 67 -1.60 -0.26 0.76
CA GLN A 67 -1.26 -1.37 -0.11
C GLN A 67 -1.12 -2.65 0.71
N GLN A 68 -1.57 -3.75 0.14
CA GLN A 68 -1.33 -5.07 0.72
C GLN A 68 -1.22 -6.13 -0.37
N TRP A 69 -0.34 -7.08 -0.14
CA TRP A 69 -0.15 -8.28 -0.95
C TRP A 69 -0.46 -9.49 -0.09
N SER A 70 -1.38 -10.31 -0.54
CA SER A 70 -1.80 -11.49 0.20
C SER A 70 -2.02 -12.67 -0.75
N PRO A 71 -1.93 -13.91 -0.23
CA PRO A 71 -2.34 -15.07 -1.01
C PRO A 71 -3.80 -14.98 -1.41
N GLU A 72 -4.18 -15.71 -2.46
CA GLU A 72 -5.58 -15.84 -2.89
C GLU A 72 -6.43 -16.61 -1.87
N ASP A 73 -5.82 -17.49 -1.11
CA ASP A 73 -6.47 -18.22 -0.02
C ASP A 73 -6.63 -17.37 1.24
N PRO A 74 -7.62 -17.65 2.12
CA PRO A 74 -8.10 -16.73 3.15
C PRO A 74 -7.14 -16.40 4.30
N GLU A 75 -5.93 -16.87 4.29
CA GLU A 75 -4.99 -16.71 5.41
C GLU A 75 -4.22 -15.38 5.44
N GLY A 76 -4.91 -14.28 5.41
CA GLY A 76 -4.39 -12.97 5.83
C GLY A 76 -3.48 -12.25 4.85
N PRO A 77 -3.25 -10.98 5.07
CA PRO A 77 -2.24 -10.22 4.36
C PRO A 77 -0.85 -10.61 4.83
N TRP A 78 0.10 -10.59 3.92
CA TRP A 78 1.47 -11.00 4.20
C TRP A 78 2.44 -9.85 4.16
N GLU A 79 2.25 -8.94 3.21
CA GLU A 79 3.05 -7.75 3.09
C GLU A 79 2.14 -6.53 3.05
N LEU A 80 2.41 -5.57 3.92
CA LEU A 80 1.60 -4.36 4.09
C LEU A 80 2.48 -3.13 3.90
N MET A 81 1.89 -2.11 3.28
CA MET A 81 2.41 -0.74 3.35
C MET A 81 1.35 0.16 3.96
N PHE A 82 1.72 0.92 4.97
CA PHE A 82 0.79 1.70 5.77
C PHE A 82 1.39 3.01 6.26
N VAL A 83 0.51 3.95 6.58
CA VAL A 83 0.85 5.15 7.34
C VAL A 83 0.57 4.90 8.81
N GLN A 84 1.52 5.20 9.67
CA GLN A 84 1.36 5.22 11.11
C GLN A 84 2.17 6.38 11.69
N ASN A 85 1.56 7.18 12.54
CA ASN A 85 2.08 8.49 12.89
C ASN A 85 2.34 9.31 11.61
N ASP A 86 3.49 9.97 11.50
CA ASP A 86 3.91 10.73 10.32
C ASP A 86 4.86 9.94 9.39
N GLU A 87 4.78 8.60 9.41
CA GLU A 87 5.71 7.73 8.69
C GLU A 87 4.97 6.83 7.69
N ILE A 88 5.58 6.59 6.52
CA ILE A 88 5.29 5.41 5.72
C ILE A 88 6.11 4.26 6.29
N ARG A 89 5.43 3.14 6.49
CA ARG A 89 6.01 1.92 7.06
C ARG A 89 5.63 0.71 6.23
N ILE A 90 6.45 -0.32 6.35
CA ILE A 90 6.15 -1.66 5.86
C ILE A 90 6.13 -2.63 7.04
N GLY A 91 5.35 -3.69 6.88
CA GLY A 91 5.33 -4.83 7.77
C GLY A 91 4.90 -6.06 7.00
N GLY A 92 5.22 -7.24 7.52
CA GLY A 92 4.88 -8.45 6.79
C GLY A 92 5.07 -9.75 7.54
N SER A 93 4.83 -10.83 6.81
CA SER A 93 5.05 -12.18 7.27
C SER A 93 6.52 -12.38 7.63
N GLY A 94 6.77 -13.09 8.73
CA GLY A 94 8.12 -13.19 9.29
C GLY A 94 8.44 -12.13 10.33
N GLY A 95 7.45 -11.30 10.73
CA GLY A 95 7.54 -10.40 11.88
C GLY A 95 8.45 -9.20 11.66
N PHE A 96 8.72 -8.80 10.42
CA PHE A 96 9.48 -7.59 10.18
C PHE A 96 8.57 -6.36 10.09
N SER A 97 9.10 -5.23 10.51
CA SER A 97 8.53 -3.91 10.31
C SER A 97 9.66 -2.91 10.13
N ALA A 98 9.48 -1.97 9.21
CA ALA A 98 10.46 -0.91 8.98
C ALA A 98 9.79 0.41 8.62
N THR A 99 10.42 1.51 9.01
CA THR A 99 10.08 2.86 8.58
C THR A 99 10.79 3.15 7.27
N LEU A 100 10.05 3.57 6.26
CA LEU A 100 10.56 3.96 4.95
C LEU A 100 10.91 5.45 4.88
N GLY A 101 10.25 6.26 5.68
CA GLY A 101 10.51 7.69 5.76
C GLY A 101 9.33 8.46 6.35
N LYS A 102 9.64 9.71 6.73
CA LYS A 102 8.63 10.67 7.20
C LYS A 102 7.90 11.32 6.04
N ILE A 103 6.61 11.52 6.22
CA ILE A 103 5.72 12.11 5.22
C ILE A 103 5.03 13.39 5.69
N THR A 104 5.49 13.96 6.79
CA THR A 104 4.92 15.20 7.34
C THR A 104 4.75 16.29 6.29
N ASN A 105 5.78 16.48 5.45
CA ASN A 105 5.81 17.50 4.41
C ASN A 105 5.31 17.01 3.04
N LEU A 106 4.81 15.78 2.93
CA LEU A 106 4.31 15.20 1.67
C LEU A 106 2.78 15.25 1.56
N ARG A 107 2.08 15.70 2.60
CA ARG A 107 0.63 15.97 2.51
C ARG A 107 0.38 17.07 1.48
N GLY A 108 -0.65 16.91 0.68
CA GLY A 108 -0.96 17.83 -0.41
C GLY A 108 -0.07 17.66 -1.65
N THR A 109 0.77 16.61 -1.68
CA THR A 109 1.59 16.26 -2.85
C THR A 109 1.41 14.79 -3.23
N TRP A 110 1.63 14.47 -4.50
CA TRP A 110 1.65 13.09 -4.96
C TRP A 110 2.94 12.39 -4.58
N ILE A 111 2.82 11.21 -4.02
CA ILE A 111 3.93 10.35 -3.59
C ILE A 111 3.95 9.14 -4.53
N ARG A 112 5.01 9.02 -5.32
CA ARG A 112 5.22 7.86 -6.19
C ARG A 112 5.87 6.75 -5.40
N ILE A 113 5.30 5.55 -5.50
CA ILE A 113 5.79 4.37 -4.81
C ILE A 113 5.96 3.25 -5.84
N VAL A 114 7.12 2.61 -5.81
CA VAL A 114 7.36 1.36 -6.51
C VAL A 114 7.79 0.33 -5.49
N THR A 115 7.15 -0.83 -5.51
CA THR A 115 7.48 -1.98 -4.65
C THR A 115 7.88 -3.15 -5.53
N ARG A 116 9.08 -3.70 -5.33
CA ARG A 116 9.48 -4.98 -5.90
C ARG A 116 9.22 -6.08 -4.91
N LEU A 117 8.51 -7.12 -5.34
CA LEU A 117 8.27 -8.31 -4.55
C LEU A 117 8.60 -9.58 -5.34
N LYS A 118 9.36 -10.46 -4.72
CA LYS A 118 9.56 -11.84 -5.12
C LYS A 118 9.23 -12.73 -3.92
N PHE A 119 8.09 -13.40 -3.99
CA PHE A 119 7.70 -14.34 -2.94
C PHE A 119 8.47 -15.64 -3.13
N HIS A 120 9.35 -15.95 -2.19
CA HIS A 120 10.17 -17.15 -2.23
C HIS A 120 10.63 -17.55 -0.83
N ALA A 121 10.85 -18.89 -0.59
CA ALA A 121 11.22 -19.43 0.70
C ALA A 121 12.60 -18.97 1.20
N THR A 122 13.55 -18.81 0.28
CA THR A 122 14.96 -18.55 0.60
C THR A 122 15.57 -17.44 -0.24
N ASP A 123 15.03 -17.18 -1.44
CA ASP A 123 15.53 -16.20 -2.40
C ASP A 123 14.45 -15.15 -2.73
N GLY A 124 13.77 -14.69 -1.70
CA GLY A 124 12.77 -13.63 -1.80
C GLY A 124 13.40 -12.24 -1.91
N ALA A 125 12.60 -11.28 -2.35
CA ALA A 125 12.96 -9.88 -2.38
C ALA A 125 11.77 -9.01 -1.99
N PHE A 126 12.07 -7.98 -1.20
CA PHE A 126 11.17 -6.88 -0.92
C PHE A 126 11.98 -5.58 -0.97
N GLU A 127 11.75 -4.77 -1.97
CA GLU A 127 12.43 -3.49 -2.15
C GLU A 127 11.40 -2.39 -2.39
N VAL A 128 11.65 -1.19 -1.88
CA VAL A 128 10.73 -0.04 -2.01
C VAL A 128 11.48 1.20 -2.45
N TRP A 129 10.89 1.91 -3.41
CA TRP A 129 11.27 3.25 -3.84
C TRP A 129 10.15 4.23 -3.55
N ILE A 130 10.52 5.38 -3.00
CA ILE A 130 9.61 6.52 -2.80
C ILE A 130 10.17 7.71 -3.58
N ASN A 131 9.35 8.27 -4.46
CA ASN A 131 9.69 9.40 -5.35
C ASN A 131 10.99 9.16 -6.15
N GLY A 132 11.21 7.91 -6.58
CA GLY A 132 12.37 7.52 -7.37
C GLY A 132 13.60 7.11 -6.56
N GLN A 133 13.61 7.32 -5.25
CA GLN A 133 14.71 6.94 -4.36
C GLN A 133 14.44 5.59 -3.72
N LYS A 134 15.37 4.64 -3.79
CA LYS A 134 15.28 3.36 -3.06
C LYS A 134 15.44 3.63 -1.57
N THR A 135 14.38 3.39 -0.80
CA THR A 135 14.31 3.64 0.65
C THR A 135 14.45 2.38 1.48
N TRP A 136 14.17 1.22 0.87
CA TRP A 136 14.24 -0.07 1.53
C TRP A 136 14.70 -1.17 0.58
N SER A 137 15.46 -2.12 1.11
CA SER A 137 15.87 -3.30 0.35
C SER A 137 16.12 -4.47 1.30
N ARG A 138 15.49 -5.59 1.00
CA ARG A 138 15.72 -6.88 1.65
C ARG A 138 15.65 -7.98 0.58
N THR A 139 16.76 -8.69 0.38
CA THR A 139 16.90 -9.72 -0.65
C THR A 139 17.59 -10.97 -0.08
N GLY A 140 17.40 -12.12 -0.72
CA GLY A 140 17.96 -13.38 -0.25
C GLY A 140 17.33 -13.84 1.08
N VAL A 141 16.07 -13.52 1.30
CA VAL A 141 15.35 -13.78 2.54
C VAL A 141 14.05 -14.51 2.27
N THR A 142 13.44 -15.01 3.35
CA THR A 142 12.09 -15.58 3.26
C THR A 142 11.06 -14.47 3.09
N VAL A 143 10.39 -14.46 1.94
CA VAL A 143 9.20 -13.67 1.65
C VAL A 143 8.19 -14.65 1.09
N LEU A 144 7.33 -15.24 1.92
CA LEU A 144 6.53 -16.40 1.53
C LEU A 144 5.11 -16.33 2.04
N PRO A 145 4.12 -16.42 1.16
CA PRO A 145 2.80 -16.90 1.54
C PRO A 145 2.87 -18.40 1.83
N LYS A 146 2.32 -18.84 2.95
CA LYS A 146 2.50 -20.21 3.44
C LYS A 146 1.87 -21.28 2.55
N THR A 147 0.83 -20.99 1.81
CA THR A 147 -0.02 -21.99 1.15
C THR A 147 -0.42 -21.68 -0.28
N SER A 148 -0.56 -20.41 -0.66
CA SER A 148 -1.06 -20.03 -1.98
C SER A 148 0.05 -20.02 -3.05
N GLN A 149 -0.31 -20.44 -4.26
CA GLN A 149 0.57 -20.37 -5.43
C GLN A 149 0.47 -19.02 -6.16
N THR A 150 -0.53 -18.21 -5.83
CA THR A 150 -0.78 -16.91 -6.46
C THR A 150 -1.10 -15.83 -5.44
N ILE A 151 -0.74 -14.61 -5.79
CA ILE A 151 -0.83 -13.43 -4.93
C ILE A 151 -1.84 -12.45 -5.52
N ARG A 152 -2.67 -11.87 -4.68
CA ARG A 152 -3.49 -10.69 -4.99
C ARG A 152 -2.82 -9.43 -4.46
N TRP A 153 -3.06 -8.31 -5.12
CA TRP A 153 -2.67 -6.98 -4.71
C TRP A 153 -3.90 -6.12 -4.44
N SER A 154 -3.99 -5.57 -3.24
CA SER A 154 -5.02 -4.61 -2.87
C SER A 154 -4.42 -3.22 -2.71
N SER A 155 -5.12 -2.22 -3.19
CA SER A 155 -4.75 -0.81 -3.09
C SER A 155 -5.97 0.03 -2.75
N GLY A 156 -5.84 0.91 -1.77
CA GLY A 156 -6.96 1.73 -1.29
C GLY A 156 -6.71 2.26 0.10
N ILE A 157 -7.67 2.09 0.99
CA ILE A 157 -7.55 2.44 2.40
C ILE A 157 -8.14 1.34 3.27
N TYR A 158 -7.38 0.87 4.26
CA TYR A 158 -7.85 -0.01 5.31
C TYR A 158 -7.38 0.50 6.67
N CYS A 159 -8.33 0.99 7.46
CA CYS A 159 -8.07 1.51 8.81
C CYS A 159 -8.17 0.37 9.83
N THR A 160 -7.15 -0.48 9.89
CA THR A 160 -7.14 -1.69 10.75
C THR A 160 -7.39 -1.37 12.21
N GLY A 161 -6.74 -0.35 12.75
CA GLY A 161 -6.86 0.03 14.15
C GLY A 161 -8.24 0.59 14.54
N TRP A 162 -9.07 0.98 13.57
CA TRP A 162 -10.44 1.44 13.84
C TRP A 162 -11.39 0.29 14.21
N ARG A 163 -11.00 -0.94 13.95
CA ARG A 163 -11.76 -2.13 14.37
C ARG A 163 -11.68 -2.37 15.87
N GLU A 164 -10.61 -1.88 16.50
CA GLU A 164 -10.26 -2.15 17.90
C GLU A 164 -10.52 -0.93 18.80
N GLY A 165 -10.94 0.19 18.23
CA GLY A 165 -11.23 1.39 19.02
C GLY A 165 -11.38 2.67 18.22
N THR A 166 -11.67 3.75 18.95
CA THR A 166 -11.88 5.08 18.40
C THR A 166 -10.61 5.59 17.68
N PRO A 167 -10.75 6.28 16.54
CA PRO A 167 -9.64 6.93 15.87
C PRO A 167 -8.85 7.86 16.77
N SER A 168 -7.52 7.77 16.72
CA SER A 168 -6.64 8.68 17.47
C SER A 168 -6.52 10.08 16.85
N GLY A 169 -7.14 10.29 15.70
CA GLY A 169 -7.19 11.55 14.96
C GLY A 169 -8.56 11.76 14.32
N GLN A 170 -8.60 12.21 13.07
CA GLN A 170 -9.86 12.42 12.35
C GLN A 170 -10.62 11.12 12.09
N SER A 171 -11.95 11.16 12.20
CA SER A 171 -12.84 10.02 11.96
C SER A 171 -13.20 9.80 10.48
N VAL A 172 -12.67 10.61 9.58
CA VAL A 172 -12.84 10.49 8.14
C VAL A 172 -11.48 10.60 7.47
N LEU A 173 -11.08 9.57 6.74
CA LEU A 173 -9.82 9.51 5.99
C LEU A 173 -10.07 9.24 4.52
N SER A 174 -9.33 9.91 3.65
CA SER A 174 -9.27 9.62 2.22
C SER A 174 -7.83 9.53 1.76
N ILE A 175 -7.52 8.49 0.98
CA ILE A 175 -6.28 8.38 0.19
C ILE A 175 -6.69 8.39 -1.27
N TYR A 176 -6.02 9.17 -2.09
CA TYR A 176 -6.21 9.15 -3.53
C TYR A 176 -5.13 8.31 -4.17
N HIS A 177 -5.52 7.55 -5.18
CA HIS A 177 -4.67 6.61 -5.90
C HIS A 177 -4.76 6.89 -7.40
N ASP A 178 -3.61 6.86 -8.05
CA ASP A 178 -3.49 7.07 -9.49
C ASP A 178 -2.34 6.22 -10.04
N HIS A 179 -2.37 5.95 -11.36
CA HIS A 179 -1.30 5.27 -12.07
C HIS A 179 -0.86 3.95 -11.41
N ALA A 180 -1.83 3.05 -11.12
CA ALA A 180 -1.55 1.72 -10.60
C ALA A 180 -1.12 0.75 -11.72
N ARG A 181 0.07 0.14 -11.62
CA ARG A 181 0.61 -0.78 -12.62
C ARG A 181 1.42 -1.90 -11.99
N ILE A 182 1.30 -3.10 -12.57
CA ILE A 182 2.16 -4.24 -12.30
C ILE A 182 3.08 -4.43 -13.50
N ALA A 183 4.39 -4.56 -13.27
CA ALA A 183 5.39 -4.61 -14.32
C ALA A 183 6.49 -5.63 -14.03
N SER A 184 7.33 -5.91 -15.04
CA SER A 184 8.49 -6.79 -14.93
C SER A 184 9.78 -6.07 -14.55
N SER A 185 9.76 -4.73 -14.49
CA SER A 185 10.93 -3.93 -14.09
C SER A 185 10.54 -2.65 -13.39
N TYR A 186 11.48 -2.05 -12.66
CA TYR A 186 11.32 -0.75 -12.01
C TYR A 186 10.91 0.34 -13.02
N ALA A 187 11.62 0.44 -14.13
CA ALA A 187 11.38 1.49 -15.13
C ALA A 187 9.96 1.46 -15.71
N LEU A 188 9.40 0.25 -15.87
CA LEU A 188 8.02 0.05 -16.33
C LEU A 188 6.99 0.27 -15.23
N ALA A 189 7.36 0.18 -13.95
CA ALA A 189 6.47 0.38 -12.82
C ALA A 189 6.45 1.83 -12.31
N GLU A 190 7.52 2.61 -12.53
CA GLU A 190 7.66 3.98 -12.02
C GLU A 190 6.62 4.92 -12.63
N PRO A 191 5.69 5.50 -11.81
CA PRO A 191 4.61 6.35 -12.33
C PRO A 191 5.07 7.60 -13.09
N ALA A 192 6.29 8.09 -12.83
CA ALA A 192 6.83 9.23 -13.56
C ALA A 192 7.06 8.94 -15.06
N ASN A 193 7.20 7.67 -15.43
CA ASN A 193 7.56 7.23 -16.78
C ASN A 193 6.35 6.97 -17.70
N TRP A 194 5.13 7.21 -17.25
CA TRP A 194 3.90 6.99 -18.04
C TRP A 194 3.15 8.25 -18.35
#